data_570b0acb7e1ad3937a8ede2f21e24e71
#
_entry.id   570b0acb7e1ad3937a8ede2f21e24e71
#
_cell.length_a   1.000
_cell.length_b   1.000
_cell.length_c   1.000
_cell.angle_alpha   90.00
_cell.angle_beta   90.00
_cell.angle_gamma   90.00
#
_symmetry.space_group_name_H-M   'P 1'
#
loop_
_entity.id
_entity.type
_entity.pdbx_description
1 polymer ?
#
loop_
_entity_poly.entity_id
_entity_poly.type
_entity_poly.pdbx_seq_one_letter_code
_entity_poly.pdbx_strand_id
1 'polypeptide(L)'
;SSAEEKSKADGRNDPLGGFRNSERWLYDDLRRDASALHLLAKHIPERAKKLPEGVFTSMLDALSKSQNTSFSSGQLLLALDAWTSLAETSSGAKFRVDEILAGQTIRERALSSGVVQRTSFTQEAVKVAVRNQGDMMGFYVVETSGFDIEPPTDALREGAEILREYKDASGKPVTSVAQGDEVYVHLKFRGLNNSFSGINMAFVDLLPGGFDLVLNPPRDEANSNESQRTLRRDTTSESESRYDEEDYRENEEDSPGWSVPFGNSPTRWFVQYADMREDRIVLYGELNTATHEFVYKIRATNVGTYTLPPAYAEGLYRRDVRAFSLPGKILTVVAPEKK
;
A
#
# COMPACT_ATOMS: atom_id res chain seq x y z
N SER A 1 -28.48 15.59 32.43
CA SER A 1 -27.35 15.19 33.29
C SER A 1 -26.75 13.83 32.93
N SER A 2 -27.52 12.87 32.38
CA SER A 2 -27.00 11.52 32.16
C SER A 2 -26.09 11.32 30.94
N ALA A 3 -26.17 12.17 29.93
CA ALA A 3 -25.36 12.05 28.72
C ALA A 3 -23.94 12.68 28.90
N GLU A 4 -23.86 13.79 29.62
CA GLU A 4 -22.57 14.43 29.95
C GLU A 4 -21.74 13.63 30.95
N GLU A 5 -22.39 12.94 31.90
CA GLU A 5 -21.68 12.06 32.85
C GLU A 5 -21.11 10.80 32.18
N LYS A 6 -21.81 10.23 31.19
CA LYS A 6 -21.30 9.09 30.42
C LYS A 6 -20.13 9.48 29.51
N SER A 7 -20.12 10.71 28.95
CA SER A 7 -19.03 11.21 28.13
C SER A 7 -17.72 11.39 28.91
N LYS A 8 -17.82 11.81 30.17
CA LYS A 8 -16.65 11.96 31.05
C LYS A 8 -16.04 10.64 31.51
N ALA A 9 -16.85 9.57 31.64
CA ALA A 9 -16.37 8.25 32.03
C ALA A 9 -15.53 7.54 30.95
N ASP A 10 -15.69 7.91 29.66
CA ASP A 10 -15.02 7.27 28.53
C ASP A 10 -13.77 8.03 28.07
N GLY A 11 -13.40 9.13 28.74
CA GLY A 11 -12.19 9.89 28.45
C GLY A 11 -12.16 10.58 27.07
N ARG A 12 -13.30 10.67 26.39
CA ARG A 12 -13.47 11.31 25.09
C ARG A 12 -14.41 12.49 25.21
N ASN A 13 -13.89 13.69 24.96
CA ASN A 13 -14.70 14.87 24.75
C ASN A 13 -15.45 14.75 23.42
N ASP A 14 -16.61 14.11 23.41
CA ASP A 14 -17.50 14.08 22.25
C ASP A 14 -18.70 15.02 22.52
N PRO A 15 -18.65 16.25 21.98
CA PRO A 15 -19.72 17.23 22.21
C PRO A 15 -21.04 16.88 21.51
N LEU A 16 -21.06 15.88 20.64
CA LEU A 16 -22.23 15.46 19.88
C LEU A 16 -22.70 14.04 20.27
N GLY A 17 -22.30 13.51 21.41
CA GLY A 17 -22.50 12.18 21.98
C GLY A 17 -23.77 11.43 21.67
N GLY A 18 -23.93 10.94 20.47
CA GLY A 18 -25.10 10.15 20.07
C GLY A 18 -24.97 9.34 18.78
N PHE A 19 -23.98 9.64 17.95
CA PHE A 19 -23.80 8.92 16.66
C PHE A 19 -22.67 7.89 16.76
N ARG A 20 -22.83 6.91 17.65
CA ARG A 20 -21.87 5.82 17.80
C ARG A 20 -22.33 4.59 17.02
N ASN A 21 -21.46 4.11 16.19
CA ASN A 21 -21.16 2.77 15.70
C ASN A 21 -21.50 2.37 14.26
N SER A 22 -22.47 2.91 13.55
CA SER A 22 -22.74 2.47 12.18
C SER A 22 -22.14 3.34 11.07
N GLU A 23 -21.65 4.53 11.40
CA GLU A 23 -21.21 5.51 10.41
C GLU A 23 -19.76 5.99 10.61
N ARG A 24 -18.93 5.18 11.26
CA ARG A 24 -17.54 5.52 11.59
C ARG A 24 -16.67 5.86 10.40
N TRP A 25 -17.01 5.34 9.23
CA TRP A 25 -16.37 5.65 7.96
C TRP A 25 -16.74 7.04 7.39
N LEU A 26 -17.88 7.62 7.82
CA LEU A 26 -18.30 8.96 7.44
C LEU A 26 -17.74 10.06 8.36
N TYR A 27 -17.37 9.73 9.60
CA TYR A 27 -16.98 10.69 10.64
C TYR A 27 -15.60 10.39 11.18
N ASP A 28 -14.56 10.76 10.43
CA ASP A 28 -13.19 10.77 10.93
C ASP A 28 -12.78 12.14 11.47
N ASP A 29 -11.72 12.16 12.28
CA ASP A 29 -11.22 13.40 12.91
C ASP A 29 -10.73 14.40 11.87
N LEU A 30 -10.12 13.92 10.78
CA LEU A 30 -9.65 14.77 9.68
C LEU A 30 -10.81 15.53 9.03
N ARG A 31 -11.93 14.86 8.78
CA ARG A 31 -13.12 15.49 8.23
C ARG A 31 -13.66 16.58 9.13
N ARG A 32 -13.76 16.30 10.44
CA ARG A 32 -14.25 17.27 11.43
C ARG A 32 -13.38 18.51 11.46
N ASP A 33 -12.07 18.33 11.54
CA ASP A 33 -11.10 19.43 11.65
C ASP A 33 -11.01 20.22 10.34
N ALA A 34 -11.04 19.56 9.19
CA ALA A 34 -11.12 20.20 7.88
C ALA A 34 -12.41 20.99 7.69
N SER A 35 -13.56 20.46 8.13
CA SER A 35 -14.84 21.19 8.07
C SER A 35 -14.81 22.44 8.95
N ALA A 36 -14.24 22.35 10.15
CA ALA A 36 -14.10 23.49 11.04
C ALA A 36 -13.17 24.56 10.43
N LEU A 37 -12.04 24.16 9.86
CA LEU A 37 -11.13 25.08 9.17
C LEU A 37 -11.81 25.77 7.98
N HIS A 38 -12.53 25.03 7.14
CA HIS A 38 -13.27 25.58 6.01
C HIS A 38 -14.26 26.67 6.46
N LEU A 39 -15.08 26.38 7.46
CA LEU A 39 -16.07 27.32 7.97
C LEU A 39 -15.40 28.55 8.63
N LEU A 40 -14.34 28.36 9.39
CA LEU A 40 -13.58 29.47 10.00
C LEU A 40 -12.95 30.33 8.93
N ALA A 41 -12.28 29.77 7.95
CA ALA A 41 -11.62 30.55 6.88
C ALA A 41 -12.64 31.36 6.07
N LYS A 42 -13.82 30.77 5.79
CA LYS A 42 -14.85 31.41 4.98
C LYS A 42 -15.68 32.46 5.71
N HIS A 43 -15.98 32.25 6.99
CA HIS A 43 -16.94 33.06 7.72
C HIS A 43 -16.33 33.88 8.86
N ILE A 44 -15.18 33.48 9.39
CA ILE A 44 -14.52 34.19 10.51
C ILE A 44 -13.00 34.26 10.22
N PRO A 45 -12.61 34.99 9.18
CA PRO A 45 -11.22 35.02 8.68
C PRO A 45 -10.19 35.43 9.74
N GLU A 46 -10.53 36.45 10.58
CA GLU A 46 -9.62 36.92 11.63
C GLU A 46 -9.33 35.87 12.71
N ARG A 47 -10.23 34.95 12.92
CA ARG A 47 -10.01 33.80 13.83
C ARG A 47 -9.23 32.70 13.14
N ALA A 48 -9.51 32.44 11.87
CA ALA A 48 -8.78 31.47 11.09
C ALA A 48 -7.28 31.80 11.02
N LYS A 49 -6.93 33.09 10.78
CA LYS A 49 -5.53 33.53 10.73
C LYS A 49 -4.74 33.30 12.02
N LYS A 50 -5.43 33.18 13.16
CA LYS A 50 -4.83 32.97 14.49
C LYS A 50 -4.81 31.49 14.92
N LEU A 51 -5.16 30.55 14.04
CA LEU A 51 -5.12 29.13 14.37
C LEU A 51 -3.68 28.72 14.64
N PRO A 52 -3.47 27.89 15.69
CA PRO A 52 -2.14 27.38 16.00
C PRO A 52 -1.69 26.37 14.94
N GLU A 53 -0.39 26.27 14.72
CA GLU A 53 0.25 25.34 13.79
C GLU A 53 -0.17 23.86 14.01
N GLY A 54 -0.40 23.46 15.26
CA GLY A 54 -0.82 22.12 15.63
C GLY A 54 -2.11 21.65 14.95
N VAL A 55 -3.03 22.55 14.58
CA VAL A 55 -4.25 22.21 13.83
C VAL A 55 -3.91 21.68 12.43
N PHE A 56 -2.97 22.31 11.76
CA PHE A 56 -2.52 21.92 10.43
C PHE A 56 -1.64 20.67 10.47
N THR A 57 -0.76 20.60 11.46
CA THR A 57 0.11 19.42 11.67
C THR A 57 -0.71 18.16 11.88
N SER A 58 -1.79 18.21 12.68
CA SER A 58 -2.65 17.05 12.92
C SER A 58 -3.36 16.57 11.65
N MET A 59 -3.80 17.50 10.79
CA MET A 59 -4.41 17.16 9.50
C MET A 59 -3.38 16.55 8.52
N LEU A 60 -2.17 17.09 8.46
CA LEU A 60 -1.08 16.56 7.64
C LEU A 60 -0.62 15.19 8.12
N ASP A 61 -0.57 14.97 9.43
CA ASP A 61 -0.24 13.67 10.01
C ASP A 61 -1.27 12.61 9.64
N ALA A 62 -2.56 12.94 9.65
CA ALA A 62 -3.62 12.04 9.23
C ALA A 62 -3.47 11.63 7.76
N LEU A 63 -3.09 12.58 6.89
CA LEU A 63 -2.78 12.29 5.48
C LEU A 63 -1.54 11.42 5.32
N SER A 64 -0.46 11.74 6.04
CA SER A 64 0.81 10.98 5.93
C SER A 64 0.66 9.54 6.39
N LYS A 65 -0.23 9.29 7.36
CA LYS A 65 -0.56 7.96 7.88
C LYS A 65 -1.65 7.25 7.07
N SER A 66 -2.10 7.86 5.95
CA SER A 66 -3.21 7.35 5.13
C SER A 66 -4.50 7.06 5.93
N GLN A 67 -4.72 7.81 6.99
CA GLN A 67 -5.91 7.72 7.84
C GLN A 67 -7.03 8.64 7.31
N ASN A 68 -7.30 8.55 6.02
CA ASN A 68 -8.25 9.41 5.33
C ASN A 68 -9.13 8.60 4.37
N THR A 69 -10.36 9.03 4.24
CA THR A 69 -11.30 8.56 3.23
C THR A 69 -11.33 9.54 2.06
N SER A 70 -11.92 9.15 0.93
CA SER A 70 -12.16 10.07 -0.19
C SER A 70 -13.00 11.28 0.25
N PHE A 71 -13.88 11.06 1.23
CA PHE A 71 -14.75 12.10 1.75
C PHE A 71 -14.01 13.11 2.63
N SER A 72 -13.18 12.65 3.58
CA SER A 72 -12.35 13.54 4.40
C SER A 72 -11.29 14.27 3.57
N SER A 73 -10.75 13.63 2.54
CA SER A 73 -9.83 14.25 1.59
C SER A 73 -10.50 15.37 0.80
N GLY A 74 -11.74 15.14 0.31
CA GLY A 74 -12.52 16.18 -0.35
C GLY A 74 -12.80 17.37 0.57
N GLN A 75 -13.15 17.13 1.82
CA GLN A 75 -13.39 18.17 2.80
C GLN A 75 -12.11 18.96 3.13
N LEU A 76 -10.97 18.28 3.20
CA LEU A 76 -9.68 18.94 3.39
C LEU A 76 -9.31 19.83 2.20
N LEU A 77 -9.57 19.40 0.95
CA LEU A 77 -9.36 20.23 -0.23
C LEU A 77 -10.17 21.52 -0.17
N LEU A 78 -11.45 21.45 0.22
CA LEU A 78 -12.30 22.63 0.41
C LEU A 78 -11.77 23.54 1.52
N ALA A 79 -11.24 22.98 2.60
CA ALA A 79 -10.66 23.75 3.69
C ALA A 79 -9.37 24.46 3.26
N LEU A 80 -8.50 23.78 2.53
CA LEU A 80 -7.25 24.33 2.02
C LEU A 80 -7.50 25.41 0.95
N ASP A 81 -8.49 25.21 0.07
CA ASP A 81 -8.92 26.22 -0.90
C ASP A 81 -9.38 27.51 -0.22
N ALA A 82 -10.27 27.39 0.78
CA ALA A 82 -10.75 28.55 1.56
C ALA A 82 -9.60 29.22 2.32
N TRP A 83 -8.66 28.45 2.89
CA TRP A 83 -7.48 28.98 3.55
C TRP A 83 -6.55 29.71 2.58
N THR A 84 -6.31 29.15 1.41
CA THR A 84 -5.46 29.75 0.38
C THR A 84 -6.05 31.07 -0.12
N SER A 85 -7.35 31.10 -0.38
CA SER A 85 -8.06 32.32 -0.76
C SER A 85 -7.95 33.41 0.33
N LEU A 86 -7.99 33.05 1.60
CA LEU A 86 -7.77 33.92 2.71
C LEU A 86 -6.32 34.46 2.74
N ALA A 87 -5.34 33.60 2.43
CA ALA A 87 -3.93 33.95 2.37
C ALA A 87 -3.62 34.92 1.22
N GLU A 88 -4.28 34.78 0.07
CA GLU A 88 -4.13 35.66 -1.07
C GLU A 88 -4.62 37.09 -0.81
N THR A 89 -5.72 37.26 -0.07
CA THR A 89 -6.28 38.57 0.32
C THR A 89 -5.48 39.28 1.42
N SER A 90 -4.58 38.54 2.07
CA SER A 90 -3.63 39.06 3.07
C SER A 90 -2.26 39.24 2.41
N SER A 91 -1.25 39.76 3.12
CA SER A 91 0.13 39.86 2.61
C SER A 91 0.79 38.51 2.32
N GLY A 92 0.05 37.40 2.52
CA GLY A 92 0.31 36.03 2.07
C GLY A 92 1.53 35.37 2.67
N ALA A 93 1.67 34.06 2.41
CA ALA A 93 2.93 33.37 2.59
C ALA A 93 3.89 33.75 1.45
N LYS A 94 5.05 34.30 1.79
CA LYS A 94 6.11 34.60 0.82
C LYS A 94 7.26 33.64 1.05
N PHE A 95 7.39 32.69 0.16
CA PHE A 95 8.46 31.69 0.28
C PHE A 95 9.73 32.18 -0.42
N ARG A 96 10.84 31.93 0.24
CA ARG A 96 12.16 31.94 -0.35
C ARG A 96 12.72 30.50 -0.26
N VAL A 97 13.25 30.02 -1.35
CA VAL A 97 13.84 28.69 -1.45
C VAL A 97 15.29 28.80 -1.85
N ASP A 98 16.16 28.26 -1.03
CA ASP A 98 17.59 28.22 -1.27
C ASP A 98 18.04 26.74 -1.40
N GLU A 99 18.82 26.42 -2.42
CA GLU A 99 19.59 25.19 -2.48
C GLU A 99 20.99 25.41 -1.92
N ILE A 100 21.46 24.46 -1.14
CA ILE A 100 22.79 24.49 -0.52
C ILE A 100 23.60 23.41 -1.18
N LEU A 101 24.65 23.80 -1.86
CA LEU A 101 25.57 22.91 -2.58
C LEU A 101 26.68 22.39 -1.66
N ALA A 102 27.44 21.40 -2.12
CA ALA A 102 28.67 20.97 -1.47
C ALA A 102 29.59 22.19 -1.28
N GLY A 103 30.20 22.32 -0.08
CA GLY A 103 31.03 23.51 0.27
C GLY A 103 30.22 24.72 0.77
N GLN A 104 28.95 24.53 1.13
CA GLN A 104 28.05 25.53 1.72
C GLN A 104 27.70 26.73 0.80
N THR A 105 27.93 26.61 -0.49
CA THR A 105 27.46 27.61 -1.45
C THR A 105 25.93 27.62 -1.48
N ILE A 106 25.35 28.80 -1.24
CA ILE A 106 23.89 29.01 -1.23
C ILE A 106 23.49 29.62 -2.58
N ARG A 107 22.50 28.99 -3.23
CA ARG A 107 21.91 29.47 -4.45
C ARG A 107 20.41 29.63 -4.29
N GLU A 108 19.90 30.85 -4.42
CA GLU A 108 18.46 31.12 -4.39
C GLU A 108 17.79 30.52 -5.63
N ARG A 109 16.65 29.88 -5.45
CA ARG A 109 15.84 29.31 -6.52
C ARG A 109 14.63 30.19 -6.79
N ALA A 110 14.46 30.58 -8.05
CA ALA A 110 13.28 31.33 -8.48
C ALA A 110 12.03 30.43 -8.37
N LEU A 111 10.98 30.97 -7.80
CA LEU A 111 9.67 30.33 -7.71
C LEU A 111 8.79 30.76 -8.89
N SER A 112 7.96 29.82 -9.37
CA SER A 112 6.94 30.14 -10.37
C SER A 112 5.92 31.12 -9.80
N SER A 113 5.22 31.86 -10.66
CA SER A 113 4.08 32.69 -10.27
C SER A 113 2.86 31.81 -9.96
N GLY A 114 1.94 32.32 -9.12
CA GLY A 114 0.67 31.68 -8.78
C GLY A 114 0.59 31.21 -7.33
N VAL A 115 -0.58 30.66 -6.96
CA VAL A 115 -0.88 30.19 -5.61
C VAL A 115 0.00 28.99 -5.22
N VAL A 116 0.16 28.05 -6.14
CA VAL A 116 1.05 26.90 -5.99
C VAL A 116 2.37 27.25 -6.68
N GLN A 117 3.31 27.75 -5.90
CA GLN A 117 4.64 28.07 -6.39
C GLN A 117 5.49 26.80 -6.49
N ARG A 118 6.24 26.68 -7.58
CA ARG A 118 7.08 25.51 -7.86
C ARG A 118 8.48 25.94 -8.21
N THR A 119 9.43 25.11 -7.83
CA THR A 119 10.83 25.20 -8.26
C THR A 119 11.44 23.80 -8.36
N SER A 120 12.57 23.69 -9.02
CA SER A 120 13.35 22.46 -9.10
C SER A 120 14.74 22.68 -8.49
N PHE A 121 15.31 21.61 -7.96
CA PHE A 121 16.67 21.60 -7.42
C PHE A 121 17.62 20.95 -8.41
N THR A 122 18.88 21.27 -8.30
CA THR A 122 19.93 20.59 -9.07
C THR A 122 20.35 19.30 -8.35
N GLN A 123 20.94 18.38 -9.07
CA GLN A 123 21.52 17.14 -8.49
C GLN A 123 22.70 17.42 -7.53
N GLU A 124 23.27 18.62 -7.60
CA GLU A 124 24.36 19.06 -6.74
C GLU A 124 23.88 19.55 -5.37
N ALA A 125 22.58 19.72 -5.19
CA ALA A 125 22.00 20.20 -3.94
C ALA A 125 22.09 19.13 -2.85
N VAL A 126 22.81 19.41 -1.79
CA VAL A 126 22.93 18.54 -0.61
C VAL A 126 21.88 18.88 0.45
N LYS A 127 21.32 20.09 0.40
CA LYS A 127 20.29 20.57 1.32
C LYS A 127 19.42 21.61 0.65
N VAL A 128 18.16 21.64 1.06
CA VAL A 128 17.18 22.64 0.67
C VAL A 128 16.73 23.38 1.92
N ALA A 129 16.67 24.71 1.84
CA ALA A 129 16.12 25.56 2.89
C ALA A 129 14.91 26.32 2.34
N VAL A 130 13.76 26.12 2.97
CA VAL A 130 12.54 26.86 2.67
C VAL A 130 12.28 27.83 3.81
N ARG A 131 12.11 29.10 3.49
CA ARG A 131 11.84 30.16 4.47
C ARG A 131 10.54 30.84 4.09
N ASN A 132 9.64 30.95 5.05
CA ASN A 132 8.47 31.83 4.93
C ASN A 132 8.85 33.24 5.40
N GLN A 133 8.72 34.20 4.52
CA GLN A 133 8.98 35.63 4.78
C GLN A 133 7.68 36.40 4.95
N GLY A 134 6.53 35.76 4.84
CA GLY A 134 5.20 36.34 5.01
C GLY A 134 4.65 36.16 6.42
N ASP A 135 3.55 36.86 6.70
CA ASP A 135 2.89 36.88 8.01
C ASP A 135 1.93 35.67 8.21
N MET A 136 1.63 34.94 7.16
CA MET A 136 0.73 33.78 7.23
C MET A 136 1.48 32.48 7.10
N MET A 137 0.95 31.45 7.75
CA MET A 137 1.43 30.08 7.60
C MET A 137 1.26 29.63 6.15
N GLY A 138 2.26 28.94 5.63
CA GLY A 138 2.23 28.31 4.33
C GLY A 138 2.79 26.89 4.40
N PHE A 139 2.47 26.09 3.40
CA PHE A 139 2.88 24.69 3.30
C PHE A 139 3.84 24.50 2.15
N TYR A 140 4.74 23.56 2.28
CA TYR A 140 5.60 23.13 1.20
C TYR A 140 5.72 21.60 1.16
N VAL A 141 5.94 21.09 -0.03
CA VAL A 141 6.26 19.66 -0.26
C VAL A 141 7.56 19.62 -1.01
N VAL A 142 8.47 18.79 -0.57
CA VAL A 142 9.70 18.43 -1.30
C VAL A 142 9.54 17.03 -1.81
N GLU A 143 9.61 16.87 -3.13
CA GLU A 143 9.54 15.59 -3.79
C GLU A 143 10.88 15.28 -4.47
N THR A 144 11.40 14.10 -4.23
CA THR A 144 12.54 13.55 -4.94
C THR A 144 12.12 12.23 -5.56
N SER A 145 12.39 12.06 -6.83
CA SER A 145 12.10 10.82 -7.55
C SER A 145 13.30 10.40 -8.38
N GLY A 146 13.51 9.13 -8.52
CA GLY A 146 14.63 8.56 -9.27
C GLY A 146 14.75 7.07 -9.03
N PHE A 147 15.77 6.50 -9.64
CA PHE A 147 16.19 5.13 -9.41
C PHE A 147 17.46 5.13 -8.58
N ASP A 148 17.54 4.23 -7.61
CA ASP A 148 18.77 4.00 -6.87
C ASP A 148 19.88 3.53 -7.83
N ILE A 149 21.08 4.11 -7.68
CA ILE A 149 22.25 3.72 -8.48
C ILE A 149 22.69 2.31 -8.08
N GLU A 150 22.56 1.98 -6.79
CA GLU A 150 22.86 0.65 -6.27
C GLU A 150 21.57 0.01 -5.76
N PRO A 151 21.36 -1.30 -6.01
CA PRO A 151 20.19 -1.99 -5.47
C PRO A 151 20.24 -2.01 -3.94
N PRO A 152 19.08 -2.08 -3.27
CA PRO A 152 19.03 -2.18 -1.82
C PRO A 152 19.78 -3.43 -1.33
N THR A 153 20.59 -3.28 -0.29
CA THR A 153 21.37 -4.37 0.32
C THR A 153 20.61 -5.10 1.41
N ASP A 154 19.58 -4.45 1.96
CA ASP A 154 18.82 -4.94 3.10
C ASP A 154 17.34 -5.08 2.74
N ALA A 155 16.65 -5.97 3.47
CA ALA A 155 15.20 -6.10 3.38
C ALA A 155 14.52 -4.91 4.07
N LEU A 156 13.48 -4.36 3.45
CA LEU A 156 12.61 -3.37 4.08
C LEU A 156 11.41 -4.08 4.72
N ARG A 157 11.05 -3.68 5.94
CA ARG A 157 9.92 -4.24 6.69
C ARG A 157 9.15 -3.14 7.40
N GLU A 158 8.29 -2.46 6.68
CA GLU A 158 7.41 -1.42 7.22
C GLU A 158 5.97 -1.94 7.23
N GLY A 159 5.49 -2.39 8.39
CA GLY A 159 4.15 -2.95 8.56
C GLY A 159 3.91 -4.32 7.91
N ALA A 160 4.75 -4.74 6.98
CA ALA A 160 4.70 -6.02 6.28
C ALA A 160 6.11 -6.60 6.11
N GLU A 161 6.20 -7.89 5.82
CA GLU A 161 7.42 -8.52 5.31
C GLU A 161 7.11 -9.41 4.12
N ILE A 162 8.07 -9.53 3.22
CA ILE A 162 8.04 -10.42 2.07
C ILE A 162 9.37 -11.14 1.94
N LEU A 163 9.32 -12.44 1.67
CA LEU A 163 10.47 -13.31 1.43
C LEU A 163 10.29 -14.02 0.10
N ARG A 164 11.39 -14.23 -0.62
CA ARG A 164 11.37 -14.99 -1.87
C ARG A 164 12.45 -16.06 -1.88
N GLU A 165 12.08 -17.26 -2.31
CA GLU A 165 12.96 -18.40 -2.45
C GLU A 165 12.79 -19.03 -3.83
N TYR A 166 13.89 -19.49 -4.43
CA TYR A 166 13.92 -20.25 -5.67
C TYR A 166 14.26 -21.71 -5.35
N LYS A 167 13.43 -22.64 -5.78
CA LYS A 167 13.57 -24.08 -5.46
C LYS A 167 13.40 -24.94 -6.71
N ASP A 168 14.03 -26.11 -6.70
CA ASP A 168 13.76 -27.16 -7.68
C ASP A 168 12.45 -27.93 -7.33
N ALA A 169 12.09 -28.87 -8.16
CA ALA A 169 10.91 -29.73 -7.96
C ALA A 169 10.98 -30.58 -6.67
N SER A 170 12.18 -30.77 -6.09
CA SER A 170 12.38 -31.49 -4.83
C SER A 170 12.31 -30.57 -3.60
N GLY A 171 12.11 -29.26 -3.81
CA GLY A 171 12.07 -28.25 -2.76
C GLY A 171 13.42 -27.74 -2.28
N LYS A 172 14.53 -28.10 -2.96
CA LYS A 172 15.86 -27.61 -2.62
C LYS A 172 16.10 -26.22 -3.22
N PRO A 173 16.73 -25.29 -2.48
CA PRO A 173 17.15 -24.02 -3.02
C PRO A 173 18.10 -24.18 -4.21
N VAL A 174 17.89 -23.40 -5.27
CA VAL A 174 18.74 -23.43 -6.46
C VAL A 174 19.46 -22.11 -6.67
N THR A 175 20.71 -22.19 -7.14
CA THR A 175 21.51 -21.05 -7.58
C THR A 175 22.00 -21.23 -9.02
N SER A 176 21.81 -22.45 -9.58
CA SER A 176 22.13 -22.79 -10.95
C SER A 176 21.14 -23.84 -11.47
N VAL A 177 20.72 -23.69 -12.72
CA VAL A 177 19.78 -24.59 -13.40
C VAL A 177 20.19 -24.75 -14.86
N ALA A 178 19.80 -25.87 -15.49
CA ALA A 178 20.03 -26.05 -16.91
C ALA A 178 18.97 -25.29 -17.74
N GLN A 179 19.34 -24.87 -18.94
CA GLN A 179 18.40 -24.28 -19.89
C GLN A 179 17.29 -25.29 -20.20
N GLY A 180 16.04 -24.84 -20.07
CA GLY A 180 14.84 -25.66 -20.20
C GLY A 180 14.23 -26.12 -18.87
N ASP A 181 14.99 -26.09 -17.78
CA ASP A 181 14.50 -26.48 -16.48
C ASP A 181 13.49 -25.48 -15.91
N GLU A 182 12.59 -26.00 -15.08
CA GLU A 182 11.62 -25.19 -14.33
C GLU A 182 12.11 -24.97 -12.89
N VAL A 183 11.90 -23.75 -12.41
CA VAL A 183 12.20 -23.30 -11.05
C VAL A 183 10.91 -22.88 -10.38
N TYR A 184 10.70 -23.31 -9.14
CA TYR A 184 9.59 -22.89 -8.30
C TYR A 184 9.97 -21.66 -7.51
N VAL A 185 9.19 -20.58 -7.67
CA VAL A 185 9.36 -19.35 -6.93
C VAL A 185 8.34 -19.31 -5.80
N HIS A 186 8.82 -19.24 -4.58
CA HIS A 186 8.03 -19.19 -3.37
C HIS A 186 8.05 -17.79 -2.81
N LEU A 187 6.91 -17.10 -2.85
CA LEU A 187 6.70 -15.81 -2.20
C LEU A 187 5.99 -16.04 -0.88
N LYS A 188 6.63 -15.66 0.23
CA LYS A 188 6.05 -15.71 1.58
C LYS A 188 5.91 -14.32 2.11
N PHE A 189 4.76 -13.98 2.66
CA PHE A 189 4.47 -12.64 3.16
C PHE A 189 3.50 -12.66 4.33
N ARG A 190 3.56 -11.64 5.16
CA ARG A 190 2.64 -11.41 6.29
C ARG A 190 2.64 -9.96 6.75
N GLY A 191 1.59 -9.56 7.46
CA GLY A 191 1.56 -8.35 8.26
C GLY A 191 2.32 -8.52 9.56
N LEU A 192 3.00 -7.47 10.03
CA LEU A 192 3.84 -7.53 11.23
C LEU A 192 3.07 -7.27 12.52
N ASN A 193 1.87 -6.70 12.44
CA ASN A 193 0.98 -6.51 13.60
C ASN A 193 -0.50 -6.45 13.16
N ASN A 194 -1.41 -6.57 14.12
CA ASN A 194 -2.86 -6.60 13.86
C ASN A 194 -3.42 -5.27 13.31
N SER A 195 -2.73 -4.15 13.50
CA SER A 195 -3.14 -2.85 12.94
C SER A 195 -3.06 -2.83 11.41
N PHE A 196 -2.37 -3.80 10.83
CA PHE A 196 -2.22 -4.00 9.39
C PHE A 196 -3.00 -5.21 8.86
N SER A 197 -3.98 -5.71 9.62
CA SER A 197 -4.87 -6.78 9.15
C SER A 197 -5.97 -6.23 8.25
N GLY A 198 -6.31 -6.96 7.18
CA GLY A 198 -7.32 -6.55 6.21
C GLY A 198 -6.89 -5.40 5.28
N ILE A 199 -5.59 -5.20 5.11
CA ILE A 199 -5.06 -4.20 4.18
C ILE A 199 -4.94 -4.79 2.79
N ASN A 200 -5.53 -4.12 1.80
CA ASN A 200 -5.33 -4.47 0.40
C ASN A 200 -3.90 -4.14 -0.04
N MET A 201 -3.19 -5.14 -0.51
CA MET A 201 -1.80 -5.08 -0.92
C MET A 201 -1.62 -5.39 -2.39
N ALA A 202 -0.57 -4.82 -2.98
CA ALA A 202 0.03 -5.26 -4.22
C ALA A 202 1.38 -5.93 -3.92
N PHE A 203 1.58 -7.14 -4.44
CA PHE A 203 2.83 -7.87 -4.37
C PHE A 203 3.40 -7.96 -5.78
N VAL A 204 4.58 -7.39 -5.99
CA VAL A 204 5.25 -7.33 -7.30
C VAL A 204 6.51 -8.18 -7.24
N ASP A 205 6.62 -9.14 -8.13
CA ASP A 205 7.85 -9.91 -8.29
C ASP A 205 8.38 -9.81 -9.71
N LEU A 206 9.58 -9.24 -9.83
CA LEU A 206 10.29 -9.11 -11.10
C LEU A 206 10.95 -10.45 -11.43
N LEU A 207 10.71 -10.94 -12.65
CA LEU A 207 11.36 -12.14 -13.13
C LEU A 207 12.86 -11.88 -13.37
N PRO A 208 13.73 -12.84 -13.03
CA PRO A 208 15.13 -12.73 -13.43
C PRO A 208 15.23 -12.73 -14.96
N GLY A 209 16.17 -11.96 -15.52
CA GLY A 209 16.47 -12.05 -16.93
C GLY A 209 16.78 -13.49 -17.35
N GLY A 210 16.39 -13.89 -18.56
CA GLY A 210 16.59 -15.24 -19.07
C GLY A 210 15.65 -16.31 -18.51
N PHE A 211 14.56 -15.89 -17.86
CA PHE A 211 13.49 -16.78 -17.41
C PHE A 211 12.14 -16.27 -17.91
N ASP A 212 11.28 -17.19 -18.30
CA ASP A 212 9.91 -16.92 -18.69
C ASP A 212 8.94 -17.52 -17.66
N LEU A 213 7.78 -16.87 -17.49
CA LEU A 213 6.72 -17.37 -16.64
C LEU A 213 6.10 -18.64 -17.26
N VAL A 214 5.89 -19.67 -16.45
CA VAL A 214 5.21 -20.88 -16.87
C VAL A 214 3.73 -20.77 -16.52
N LEU A 215 2.88 -20.83 -17.53
CA LEU A 215 1.43 -20.87 -17.33
C LEU A 215 0.98 -22.28 -16.96
N ASN A 216 0.07 -22.38 -16.02
CA ASN A 216 -0.63 -23.62 -15.74
C ASN A 216 -1.63 -23.87 -16.89
N PRO A 217 -1.76 -25.11 -17.38
CA PRO A 217 -2.82 -25.39 -18.33
C PRO A 217 -4.18 -25.11 -17.70
N PRO A 218 -5.18 -24.64 -18.48
CA PRO A 218 -6.53 -24.46 -17.98
C PRO A 218 -6.97 -25.79 -17.32
N ARG A 219 -7.54 -25.69 -16.11
CA ARG A 219 -8.20 -26.87 -15.53
C ARG A 219 -9.40 -27.18 -16.40
N ASP A 220 -9.43 -28.34 -17.01
CA ASP A 220 -10.61 -28.83 -17.71
C ASP A 220 -11.78 -28.82 -16.73
N GLU A 221 -12.79 -28.00 -16.97
CA GLU A 221 -14.00 -27.89 -16.15
C GLU A 221 -14.75 -29.25 -16.00
N ALA A 222 -14.44 -30.22 -16.86
CA ALA A 222 -15.00 -31.56 -16.81
C ALA A 222 -14.63 -32.36 -15.55
N ASN A 223 -13.44 -32.11 -14.94
CA ASN A 223 -13.00 -32.86 -13.77
C ASN A 223 -13.42 -32.24 -12.42
N SER A 224 -13.90 -30.99 -12.40
CA SER A 224 -14.36 -30.35 -11.16
C SER A 224 -15.72 -30.87 -10.70
N ASN A 225 -16.54 -31.35 -11.62
CA ASN A 225 -17.90 -31.89 -11.32
C ASN A 225 -17.90 -33.30 -10.73
N GLU A 226 -16.85 -34.09 -10.92
CA GLU A 226 -16.85 -35.47 -10.44
C GLU A 226 -16.42 -35.59 -8.97
N SER A 227 -15.54 -34.69 -8.51
CA SER A 227 -15.14 -34.60 -7.10
C SER A 227 -16.24 -34.02 -6.19
N GLN A 228 -17.13 -33.17 -6.73
CA GLN A 228 -18.28 -32.63 -5.99
C GLN A 228 -19.47 -33.61 -5.95
N ARG A 229 -19.62 -34.49 -6.94
CA ARG A 229 -20.69 -35.52 -6.95
C ARG A 229 -20.47 -36.65 -5.96
N THR A 230 -19.23 -36.98 -5.62
CA THR A 230 -18.91 -38.02 -4.63
C THR A 230 -19.15 -37.58 -3.19
N LEU A 231 -19.05 -36.26 -2.89
CA LEU A 231 -19.29 -35.73 -1.53
C LEU A 231 -20.77 -35.50 -1.19
N ARG A 232 -21.67 -35.47 -2.20
CA ARG A 232 -23.12 -35.28 -1.98
C ARG A 232 -23.92 -36.54 -1.74
N ARG A 233 -23.31 -37.72 -1.72
CA ARG A 233 -24.05 -39.02 -1.64
C ARG A 233 -24.19 -39.63 -0.25
N ASP A 234 -23.57 -39.04 0.78
CA ASP A 234 -23.53 -39.66 2.10
C ASP A 234 -24.17 -38.86 3.28
N THR A 235 -25.05 -37.89 2.99
CA THR A 235 -25.80 -37.25 4.09
C THR A 235 -27.27 -37.08 3.75
N THR A 236 -28.01 -38.17 3.84
CA THR A 236 -29.46 -38.15 4.09
C THR A 236 -29.72 -38.90 5.39
N SER A 237 -29.86 -38.16 6.50
CA SER A 237 -30.65 -38.57 7.66
C SER A 237 -31.28 -37.37 8.30
N GLU A 238 -32.58 -37.47 8.39
CA GLU A 238 -33.55 -36.53 8.98
C GLU A 238 -33.25 -36.17 10.43
N SER A 239 -33.43 -34.91 10.82
CA SER A 239 -34.11 -34.55 12.06
C SER A 239 -34.47 -33.06 12.12
N GLU A 240 -35.69 -32.83 12.54
CA GLU A 240 -36.46 -31.59 12.63
C GLU A 240 -35.92 -30.60 13.67
N SER A 241 -36.17 -29.32 13.35
CA SER A 241 -36.53 -28.19 14.23
C SER A 241 -35.51 -27.63 15.23
N ARG A 242 -35.12 -26.40 15.00
CA ARG A 242 -35.49 -25.21 15.82
C ARG A 242 -34.88 -23.93 15.27
N TYR A 243 -35.71 -22.89 15.28
CA TYR A 243 -35.38 -21.49 15.05
C TYR A 243 -34.30 -21.04 16.03
N ASP A 244 -33.26 -20.33 15.56
CA ASP A 244 -32.84 -19.04 16.04
C ASP A 244 -31.42 -18.71 15.57
N GLU A 245 -31.21 -17.40 15.33
CA GLU A 245 -29.96 -16.71 15.00
C GLU A 245 -29.44 -16.87 13.57
N GLU A 246 -29.73 -15.85 12.80
CA GLU A 246 -29.10 -15.55 11.52
C GLU A 246 -27.58 -15.35 11.73
N ASP A 247 -26.88 -16.46 11.68
CA ASP A 247 -25.44 -16.52 11.54
C ASP A 247 -25.15 -16.19 10.06
N TYR A 248 -24.75 -14.95 9.79
CA TYR A 248 -24.17 -14.56 8.49
C TYR A 248 -22.86 -15.31 8.27
N ARG A 249 -22.95 -16.60 8.04
CA ARG A 249 -21.92 -17.34 7.34
C ARG A 249 -22.10 -17.02 5.87
N GLU A 250 -21.36 -16.02 5.41
CA GLU A 250 -21.10 -15.86 3.99
C GLU A 250 -20.66 -17.22 3.45
N ASN A 251 -21.50 -17.81 2.64
CA ASN A 251 -21.22 -19.05 1.92
C ASN A 251 -20.00 -18.80 1.02
N GLU A 252 -18.85 -19.37 1.40
CA GLU A 252 -17.61 -19.41 0.61
C GLU A 252 -17.78 -20.19 -0.74
N GLU A 253 -19.01 -20.61 -1.08
CA GLU A 253 -19.29 -21.43 -2.26
C GLU A 253 -19.55 -20.66 -3.56
N ASP A 254 -19.67 -19.32 -3.52
CA ASP A 254 -19.93 -18.48 -4.71
C ASP A 254 -18.77 -17.56 -5.10
N SER A 255 -17.54 -17.88 -4.76
CA SER A 255 -16.42 -17.23 -5.44
C SER A 255 -16.44 -17.68 -6.91
N PRO A 256 -16.58 -16.75 -7.87
CA PRO A 256 -16.49 -17.09 -9.28
C PRO A 256 -15.19 -17.83 -9.49
N GLY A 257 -15.24 -18.97 -10.18
CA GLY A 257 -14.14 -19.93 -10.35
C GLY A 257 -12.91 -19.39 -11.09
N TRP A 258 -12.50 -18.19 -10.76
CA TRP A 258 -11.30 -17.56 -11.29
C TRP A 258 -10.07 -18.14 -10.56
N SER A 259 -9.26 -18.88 -11.30
CA SER A 259 -7.99 -19.38 -10.80
C SER A 259 -6.84 -18.59 -11.44
N VAL A 260 -5.82 -18.29 -10.65
CA VAL A 260 -4.60 -17.66 -11.17
C VAL A 260 -3.95 -18.57 -12.20
N PRO A 261 -3.76 -18.14 -13.45
CA PRO A 261 -3.33 -19.01 -14.53
C PRO A 261 -1.85 -19.44 -14.46
N PHE A 262 -1.08 -18.95 -13.50
CA PHE A 262 0.36 -19.18 -13.40
C PHE A 262 0.86 -19.63 -12.01
N GLY A 263 -0.03 -19.78 -11.03
CA GLY A 263 0.41 -20.18 -9.70
C GLY A 263 -0.74 -20.57 -8.78
N ASN A 264 -0.41 -20.87 -7.54
CA ASN A 264 -1.36 -21.22 -6.50
C ASN A 264 -0.86 -20.79 -5.12
N SER A 265 -1.78 -20.73 -4.15
CA SER A 265 -1.45 -20.50 -2.75
C SER A 265 -1.63 -21.78 -1.93
N PRO A 266 -0.53 -22.43 -1.48
CA PRO A 266 -0.61 -23.57 -0.58
C PRO A 266 -1.28 -23.25 0.76
N THR A 267 -1.22 -21.99 1.19
CA THR A 267 -1.83 -21.49 2.43
C THR A 267 -3.26 -21.01 2.26
N ARG A 268 -3.87 -21.23 1.09
CA ARG A 268 -5.22 -20.78 0.74
C ARG A 268 -5.40 -19.25 0.87
N TRP A 269 -4.33 -18.49 0.68
CA TRP A 269 -4.45 -17.04 0.57
C TRP A 269 -5.28 -16.67 -0.67
N PHE A 270 -6.27 -15.84 -0.49
CA PHE A 270 -7.17 -15.45 -1.57
C PHE A 270 -6.52 -14.36 -2.43
N VAL A 271 -6.24 -14.70 -3.70
CA VAL A 271 -5.78 -13.75 -4.71
C VAL A 271 -7.01 -13.09 -5.31
N GLN A 272 -7.21 -11.81 -4.99
CA GLN A 272 -8.34 -11.03 -5.53
C GLN A 272 -8.16 -10.74 -7.02
N TYR A 273 -6.94 -10.44 -7.43
CA TYR A 273 -6.56 -10.22 -8.82
C TYR A 273 -5.08 -10.53 -9.04
N ALA A 274 -4.72 -10.98 -10.23
CA ALA A 274 -3.34 -11.17 -10.64
C ALA A 274 -3.11 -10.63 -12.05
N ASP A 275 -2.02 -9.90 -12.22
CA ASP A 275 -1.53 -9.41 -13.51
C ASP A 275 -0.21 -10.11 -13.84
N MET A 276 -0.04 -10.52 -15.08
CA MET A 276 1.19 -11.12 -15.56
C MET A 276 1.72 -10.35 -16.76
N ARG A 277 3.02 -10.11 -16.74
CA ARG A 277 3.73 -9.45 -17.82
C ARG A 277 4.98 -10.26 -18.18
N GLU A 278 5.65 -9.86 -19.26
CA GLU A 278 6.88 -10.51 -19.70
C GLU A 278 7.99 -10.47 -18.65
N ASP A 279 8.02 -9.41 -17.83
CA ASP A 279 9.09 -9.13 -16.86
C ASP A 279 8.67 -9.29 -15.39
N ARG A 280 7.37 -9.51 -15.09
CA ARG A 280 6.87 -9.54 -13.72
C ARG A 280 5.53 -10.23 -13.56
N ILE A 281 5.25 -10.59 -12.31
CA ILE A 281 3.91 -10.86 -11.85
C ILE A 281 3.49 -9.81 -10.81
N VAL A 282 2.20 -9.50 -10.75
CA VAL A 282 1.62 -8.67 -9.70
C VAL A 282 0.41 -9.41 -9.12
N LEU A 283 0.39 -9.56 -7.81
CA LEU A 283 -0.71 -10.19 -7.08
C LEU A 283 -1.38 -9.13 -6.20
N TYR A 284 -2.69 -9.17 -6.14
CA TYR A 284 -3.49 -8.31 -5.29
C TYR A 284 -4.30 -9.16 -4.31
N GLY A 285 -4.32 -8.77 -3.05
CA GLY A 285 -5.08 -9.46 -2.02
C GLY A 285 -4.89 -8.84 -0.65
N GLU A 286 -5.64 -9.33 0.32
CA GLU A 286 -5.59 -8.81 1.68
C GLU A 286 -4.42 -9.40 2.47
N LEU A 287 -3.80 -8.55 3.28
CA LEU A 287 -2.75 -8.94 4.21
C LEU A 287 -3.32 -9.07 5.62
N ASN A 288 -2.91 -10.12 6.31
CA ASN A 288 -3.10 -10.30 7.74
C ASN A 288 -1.80 -10.78 8.40
N THR A 289 -1.82 -11.09 9.68
CA THR A 289 -0.63 -11.51 10.44
C THR A 289 -0.24 -12.97 10.24
N ALA A 290 -1.08 -13.79 9.60
CA ALA A 290 -0.72 -15.14 9.21
C ALA A 290 0.33 -15.12 8.09
N THR A 291 1.22 -16.10 8.10
CA THR A 291 2.15 -16.27 6.99
C THR A 291 1.42 -16.89 5.81
N HIS A 292 1.37 -16.16 4.72
CA HIS A 292 0.84 -16.61 3.46
C HIS A 292 1.96 -16.99 2.51
N GLU A 293 1.67 -17.90 1.59
CA GLU A 293 2.60 -18.32 0.55
C GLU A 293 1.88 -18.37 -0.79
N PHE A 294 2.54 -17.84 -1.81
CA PHE A 294 2.15 -18.01 -3.21
C PHE A 294 3.30 -18.64 -3.97
N VAL A 295 3.01 -19.65 -4.77
CA VAL A 295 4.01 -20.42 -5.53
C VAL A 295 3.69 -20.35 -7.01
N TYR A 296 4.68 -20.01 -7.81
CA TYR A 296 4.59 -20.01 -9.27
C TYR A 296 5.87 -20.59 -9.88
N LYS A 297 5.84 -20.86 -11.18
CA LYS A 297 6.96 -21.46 -11.90
C LYS A 297 7.52 -20.52 -12.94
N ILE A 298 8.84 -20.53 -13.08
CA ILE A 298 9.58 -19.91 -14.18
C ILE A 298 10.41 -20.96 -14.88
N ARG A 299 10.66 -20.78 -16.18
CA ARG A 299 11.50 -21.65 -17.00
C ARG A 299 12.74 -20.92 -17.44
N ALA A 300 13.90 -21.55 -17.30
CA ALA A 300 15.17 -21.05 -17.78
C ALA A 300 15.21 -21.08 -19.32
N THR A 301 15.25 -19.94 -19.95
CA THR A 301 15.19 -19.81 -21.43
C THR A 301 16.53 -19.43 -22.04
N ASN A 302 17.32 -18.61 -21.37
CA ASN A 302 18.59 -18.12 -21.89
C ASN A 302 19.76 -18.44 -20.97
N VAL A 303 20.83 -18.96 -21.52
CA VAL A 303 22.09 -19.22 -20.79
C VAL A 303 22.72 -17.90 -20.37
N GLY A 304 23.12 -17.80 -19.10
CA GLY A 304 23.70 -16.59 -18.53
C GLY A 304 23.67 -16.56 -17.03
N THR A 305 24.13 -15.44 -16.48
CA THR A 305 24.15 -15.17 -15.05
C THR A 305 23.30 -13.94 -14.77
N TYR A 306 22.30 -14.08 -13.93
CA TYR A 306 21.24 -13.10 -13.74
C TYR A 306 21.17 -12.64 -12.29
N THR A 307 21.14 -11.32 -12.10
CA THR A 307 20.87 -10.73 -10.78
C THR A 307 19.40 -10.90 -10.45
N LEU A 308 19.11 -11.23 -9.20
CA LEU A 308 17.77 -11.40 -8.69
C LEU A 308 17.29 -10.10 -8.02
N PRO A 309 16.42 -9.31 -8.67
CA PRO A 309 15.87 -8.11 -8.04
C PRO A 309 15.03 -8.50 -6.82
N PRO A 310 14.87 -7.63 -5.79
CA PRO A 310 14.01 -7.91 -4.65
C PRO A 310 12.55 -8.02 -5.08
N ALA A 311 11.78 -8.88 -4.43
CA ALA A 311 10.32 -8.83 -4.49
C ALA A 311 9.82 -7.67 -3.63
N TYR A 312 8.74 -7.03 -4.05
CA TYR A 312 8.19 -5.82 -3.45
C TYR A 312 6.73 -6.02 -3.04
N ALA A 313 6.33 -5.42 -1.93
CA ALA A 313 4.94 -5.38 -1.49
C ALA A 313 4.59 -3.99 -0.95
N GLU A 314 3.41 -3.49 -1.30
CA GLU A 314 2.91 -2.22 -0.80
C GLU A 314 1.40 -2.24 -0.57
N GLY A 315 0.96 -1.47 0.44
CA GLY A 315 -0.46 -1.22 0.67
C GLY A 315 -1.03 -0.27 -0.36
N LEU A 316 -2.12 -0.67 -1.05
CA LEU A 316 -2.72 0.12 -2.13
C LEU A 316 -3.17 1.51 -1.66
N TYR A 317 -3.62 1.62 -0.41
CA TYR A 317 -4.13 2.85 0.19
C TYR A 317 -3.36 3.26 1.45
N ARG A 318 -2.32 2.49 1.83
CA ARG A 318 -1.52 2.65 3.04
C ARG A 318 -0.04 2.69 2.66
N ARG A 319 0.48 3.89 2.37
CA ARG A 319 1.89 4.08 1.98
C ARG A 319 2.90 3.78 3.08
N ASP A 320 2.44 3.70 4.32
CA ASP A 320 3.22 3.30 5.49
C ASP A 320 3.38 1.77 5.61
N VAL A 321 2.73 1.00 4.72
CA VAL A 321 2.86 -0.46 4.65
C VAL A 321 3.57 -0.84 3.37
N ARG A 322 4.83 -1.22 3.49
CA ARG A 322 5.65 -1.66 2.36
C ARG A 322 6.75 -2.60 2.80
N ALA A 323 7.17 -3.47 1.92
CA ALA A 323 8.24 -4.41 2.17
C ALA A 323 9.04 -4.70 0.91
N PHE A 324 10.34 -4.90 1.08
CA PHE A 324 11.22 -5.50 0.07
C PHE A 324 11.82 -6.79 0.63
N SER A 325 11.87 -7.84 -0.19
CA SER A 325 12.66 -9.01 0.15
C SER A 325 14.16 -8.65 0.11
N LEU A 326 14.99 -9.46 0.75
CA LEU A 326 16.42 -9.40 0.47
C LEU A 326 16.64 -9.56 -1.04
N PRO A 327 17.51 -8.75 -1.64
CA PRO A 327 17.91 -8.99 -3.03
C PRO A 327 18.54 -10.36 -3.10
N GLY A 328 18.14 -11.14 -4.11
CA GLY A 328 18.74 -12.43 -4.37
C GLY A 328 20.17 -12.27 -4.83
N LYS A 329 21.01 -13.30 -4.60
CA LYS A 329 22.40 -13.24 -5.03
C LYS A 329 22.49 -13.27 -6.56
N ILE A 330 22.49 -14.44 -7.13
CA ILE A 330 22.66 -14.68 -8.56
C ILE A 330 21.99 -16.01 -8.90
N LEU A 331 21.31 -16.08 -10.02
CA LEU A 331 20.81 -17.32 -10.60
C LEU A 331 21.49 -17.55 -11.95
N THR A 332 22.15 -18.68 -12.11
CA THR A 332 22.89 -19.03 -13.31
C THR A 332 22.12 -20.07 -14.12
N VAL A 333 21.97 -19.80 -15.41
CA VAL A 333 21.46 -20.77 -16.38
C VAL A 333 22.64 -21.32 -17.18
N VAL A 334 22.85 -22.62 -17.10
CA VAL A 334 23.91 -23.34 -17.84
C VAL A 334 23.34 -24.01 -19.09
N ALA A 335 24.18 -24.23 -20.08
CA ALA A 335 23.77 -25.00 -21.24
C ALA A 335 23.36 -26.44 -20.82
N PRO A 336 22.35 -27.05 -21.47
CA PRO A 336 21.96 -28.40 -21.15
C PRO A 336 23.11 -29.36 -21.45
N GLU A 337 23.30 -30.34 -20.57
CA GLU A 337 24.27 -31.43 -20.83
C GLU A 337 23.86 -32.16 -22.11
N LYS A 338 24.79 -32.28 -23.06
CA LYS A 338 24.57 -33.07 -24.25
C LYS A 338 24.48 -34.53 -23.81
N LYS A 339 23.28 -35.11 -23.88
CA LYS A 339 23.05 -36.53 -23.71
C LYS A 339 23.64 -37.32 -24.89
#